data_2a7fc8b34f629299c67e82dcc152d030
#
_entry.id   2a7fc8b34f629299c67e82dcc152d030
#
_cell.length_a   1.000
_cell.length_b   1.000
_cell.length_c   1.000
_cell.angle_alpha   90.00
_cell.angle_beta   90.00
_cell.angle_gamma   90.00
#
_symmetry.space_group_name_H-M   'P 1'
#
loop_
_entity.id
_entity.type
_entity.pdbx_description
1 polymer ?
#
loop_
_entity_poly.entity_id
_entity_poly.type
_entity_poly.pdbx_seq_one_letter_code
_entity_poly.pdbx_strand_id
1 'polypeptide(L)'
;AAGGAIGWAAGAQVRRESYKVVPSALTDLNVTPGPGGTGPYSFLAGTTASDREQTIYAVFGELQVPLYDNLDMQVAVRYEDYGGAIGSTFDPKVAAKWQVNDNIALRGSAQTSFRGPTLNQLDGVGTTLQFVSAASAFKAIDQFGNPNLAPESAFSFNFGALFEQGGFNASLDYYNFDFEDPIIVEEQSDIVAAAVTALRAGDLSAPILSRITFNDPNNIAVGVGGPRVAGSDIARVRTGVVNGPNIKTSGIDLRLANTFGAMEGGGEISLGLDATYIIEYDVAPYFVEGVSIGGGDYVGQFNRSNFTRSMPQWKANVFANYALGDHNLRAVMRHIDSYKDERAPAARGGVGEKIDSQTTFDLFYNWKAPFEFDLGLSVVNVTDEDPPFAAFDLNYDPYTHNPFGRTFKISLTKRFGGGS
;
A
#
# COMPACT_ATOMS: atom_id res chain seq x y z
N ALA A 1 -1.55 -28.02 29.48
CA ALA A 1 -0.44 -27.14 29.82
C ALA A 1 -0.51 -26.73 31.29
N ALA A 2 0.56 -26.23 31.87
CA ALA A 2 0.58 -25.81 33.28
C ALA A 2 -0.37 -24.64 33.55
N GLY A 3 -0.56 -23.73 32.59
CA GLY A 3 -1.47 -22.60 32.67
C GLY A 3 -2.94 -22.89 32.33
N GLY A 4 -3.30 -24.14 32.05
CA GLY A 4 -4.72 -24.51 31.83
C GLY A 4 -4.97 -25.39 30.62
N ALA A 5 -6.23 -25.42 30.17
CA ALA A 5 -6.67 -26.25 29.05
C ALA A 5 -6.12 -25.70 27.71
N ILE A 6 -5.69 -26.61 26.83
CA ILE A 6 -5.29 -26.27 25.46
C ILE A 6 -6.55 -26.10 24.63
N GLY A 7 -6.68 -24.90 24.00
CA GLY A 7 -7.66 -24.67 22.95
C GLY A 7 -7.15 -25.13 21.60
N TRP A 8 -8.04 -25.65 20.76
CA TRP A 8 -7.67 -25.99 19.39
C TRP A 8 -8.80 -25.70 18.40
N ALA A 9 -8.43 -25.40 17.18
CA ALA A 9 -9.35 -25.27 16.05
C ALA A 9 -8.73 -25.95 14.83
N ALA A 10 -9.56 -26.56 13.99
CA ALA A 10 -9.14 -27.11 12.70
C ALA A 10 -10.28 -26.91 11.69
N GLY A 11 -9.91 -26.73 10.43
CA GLY A 11 -10.91 -26.55 9.38
C GLY A 11 -10.38 -26.85 8.01
N ALA A 12 -11.31 -26.99 7.08
CA ALA A 12 -11.03 -27.13 5.64
C ALA A 12 -11.92 -26.16 4.86
N GLN A 13 -11.42 -25.69 3.72
CA GLN A 13 -12.12 -24.78 2.84
C GLN A 13 -11.96 -25.24 1.39
N VAL A 14 -13.05 -25.13 0.63
CA VAL A 14 -13.02 -25.25 -0.83
C VAL A 14 -13.62 -23.98 -1.40
N ARG A 15 -12.89 -23.31 -2.30
CA ARG A 15 -13.31 -22.05 -2.93
C ARG A 15 -13.19 -22.19 -4.45
N ARG A 16 -14.27 -21.86 -5.17
CA ARG A 16 -14.25 -21.73 -6.62
C ARG A 16 -14.35 -20.26 -6.99
N GLU A 17 -13.44 -19.82 -7.82
CA GLU A 17 -13.36 -18.47 -8.34
C GLU A 17 -13.55 -18.51 -9.85
N SER A 18 -14.21 -17.49 -10.43
CA SER A 18 -14.34 -17.33 -11.86
C SER A 18 -14.12 -15.87 -12.25
N TYR A 19 -13.47 -15.67 -13.37
CA TYR A 19 -13.23 -14.36 -13.96
C TYR A 19 -13.55 -14.41 -15.44
N LYS A 20 -14.50 -13.57 -15.88
CA LYS A 20 -14.94 -13.52 -17.27
C LYS A 20 -14.97 -12.09 -17.78
N VAL A 21 -14.29 -11.86 -18.91
CA VAL A 21 -14.31 -10.60 -19.65
C VAL A 21 -14.82 -10.87 -21.05
N VAL A 22 -15.83 -10.11 -21.45
CA VAL A 22 -16.37 -10.13 -22.82
C VAL A 22 -16.27 -8.69 -23.36
N PRO A 23 -15.20 -8.34 -24.08
CA PRO A 23 -15.03 -7.01 -24.62
C PRO A 23 -16.07 -6.71 -25.71
N SER A 24 -16.38 -5.43 -25.89
CA SER A 24 -17.10 -4.98 -27.09
C SER A 24 -16.17 -4.99 -28.31
N ALA A 25 -16.73 -5.07 -29.51
CA ALA A 25 -15.93 -5.00 -30.75
C ALA A 25 -15.09 -3.68 -30.85
N LEU A 26 -15.48 -2.63 -30.13
CA LEU A 26 -14.76 -1.35 -30.13
C LEU A 26 -13.52 -1.35 -29.24
N THR A 27 -13.45 -2.26 -28.25
CA THR A 27 -12.37 -2.35 -27.25
C THR A 27 -11.58 -3.65 -27.37
N ASP A 28 -12.06 -4.64 -28.12
CA ASP A 28 -11.40 -5.94 -28.28
C ASP A 28 -10.12 -5.80 -29.09
N LEU A 29 -8.99 -6.06 -28.45
CA LEU A 29 -7.68 -6.00 -29.08
C LEU A 29 -7.46 -7.10 -30.13
N ASN A 30 -8.22 -8.21 -30.06
CA ASN A 30 -8.14 -9.29 -31.05
C ASN A 30 -8.92 -8.97 -32.35
N VAL A 31 -10.01 -8.19 -32.23
CA VAL A 31 -10.82 -7.75 -33.38
C VAL A 31 -10.22 -6.52 -34.05
N THR A 32 -9.58 -5.67 -33.27
CA THR A 32 -8.91 -4.44 -33.73
C THR A 32 -7.40 -4.49 -33.44
N PRO A 33 -6.69 -5.57 -33.81
CA PRO A 33 -5.28 -5.70 -33.57
C PRO A 33 -4.50 -4.73 -34.43
N GLY A 34 -3.46 -4.20 -33.89
CA GLY A 34 -2.54 -3.37 -34.67
C GLY A 34 -1.56 -2.66 -33.75
N PRO A 35 -0.44 -2.19 -34.30
CA PRO A 35 0.57 -1.47 -33.51
C PRO A 35 0.00 -0.25 -32.78
N GLY A 36 -1.13 0.25 -33.22
CA GLY A 36 -1.81 1.36 -32.56
C GLY A 36 -3.22 1.03 -32.05
N GLY A 37 -3.68 -0.23 -32.20
CA GLY A 37 -5.08 -0.56 -32.00
C GLY A 37 -5.96 0.25 -32.96
N THR A 38 -6.51 -0.36 -33.97
CA THR A 38 -7.27 0.36 -35.03
C THR A 38 -8.68 0.74 -34.61
N GLY A 39 -9.18 0.20 -33.50
CA GLY A 39 -10.49 0.57 -32.94
C GLY A 39 -10.41 1.90 -32.19
N PRO A 40 -11.48 2.70 -32.24
CA PRO A 40 -11.49 4.06 -31.69
C PRO A 40 -11.21 4.12 -30.18
N TYR A 41 -11.42 3.02 -29.46
CA TYR A 41 -11.20 2.95 -28.01
C TYR A 41 -10.05 2.02 -27.59
N SER A 42 -9.40 1.31 -28.51
CA SER A 42 -8.30 0.39 -28.17
C SER A 42 -7.07 1.10 -27.59
N PHE A 43 -6.90 2.37 -27.91
CA PHE A 43 -5.84 3.22 -27.34
C PHE A 43 -6.11 3.57 -25.87
N LEU A 44 -7.36 3.73 -25.46
CA LEU A 44 -7.74 4.15 -24.10
C LEU A 44 -8.14 2.99 -23.18
N ALA A 45 -8.79 1.98 -23.75
CA ALA A 45 -9.48 0.95 -22.99
C ALA A 45 -9.50 -0.40 -23.75
N GLY A 46 -8.44 -0.71 -24.48
CA GLY A 46 -8.29 -2.00 -25.14
C GLY A 46 -8.27 -3.15 -24.12
N THR A 47 -8.92 -4.26 -24.47
CA THR A 47 -8.87 -5.49 -23.67
C THR A 47 -9.05 -6.73 -24.53
N THR A 48 -8.70 -7.89 -23.99
CA THR A 48 -8.96 -9.18 -24.63
C THR A 48 -10.04 -9.95 -23.89
N ALA A 49 -10.74 -10.86 -24.59
CA ALA A 49 -11.63 -11.80 -23.92
C ALA A 49 -10.85 -12.69 -22.96
N SER A 50 -11.43 -12.95 -21.81
CA SER A 50 -10.91 -13.88 -20.80
C SER A 50 -12.05 -14.68 -20.19
N ASP A 51 -11.84 -15.97 -19.98
CA ASP A 51 -12.77 -16.87 -19.28
C ASP A 51 -11.94 -17.87 -18.48
N ARG A 52 -11.78 -17.61 -17.19
CA ARG A 52 -10.93 -18.39 -16.28
C ARG A 52 -11.72 -18.83 -15.06
N GLU A 53 -11.42 -20.04 -14.62
CA GLU A 53 -11.93 -20.60 -13.38
C GLU A 53 -10.80 -21.26 -12.60
N GLN A 54 -10.89 -21.24 -11.27
CA GLN A 54 -9.95 -21.87 -10.38
C GLN A 54 -10.69 -22.45 -9.17
N THR A 55 -10.27 -23.63 -8.73
CA THR A 55 -10.73 -24.21 -7.47
C THR A 55 -9.55 -24.32 -6.52
N ILE A 56 -9.71 -23.79 -5.32
CA ILE A 56 -8.68 -23.69 -4.30
C ILE A 56 -9.11 -24.54 -3.12
N TYR A 57 -8.21 -25.38 -2.62
CA TYR A 57 -8.42 -26.21 -1.44
C TYR A 57 -7.52 -25.72 -0.32
N ALA A 58 -8.04 -25.67 0.91
CA ALA A 58 -7.24 -25.32 2.07
C ALA A 58 -7.60 -26.16 3.28
N VAL A 59 -6.59 -26.41 4.10
CA VAL A 59 -6.74 -26.98 5.44
C VAL A 59 -5.92 -26.16 6.43
N PHE A 60 -6.42 -26.00 7.64
CA PHE A 60 -5.73 -25.26 8.69
C PHE A 60 -5.96 -25.88 10.06
N GLY A 61 -5.01 -25.63 10.95
CA GLY A 61 -5.10 -25.99 12.35
C GLY A 61 -4.47 -24.90 13.23
N GLU A 62 -4.97 -24.75 14.42
CA GLU A 62 -4.52 -23.77 15.40
C GLU A 62 -4.57 -24.37 16.80
N LEU A 63 -3.58 -24.04 17.63
CA LEU A 63 -3.49 -24.37 19.03
C LEU A 63 -3.27 -23.10 19.84
N GLN A 64 -4.09 -22.91 20.88
CA GLN A 64 -3.86 -21.93 21.93
C GLN A 64 -3.37 -22.69 23.17
N VAL A 65 -2.13 -22.44 23.55
CA VAL A 65 -1.44 -23.19 24.60
C VAL A 65 -1.07 -22.26 25.75
N PRO A 66 -1.83 -22.24 26.85
CA PRO A 66 -1.45 -21.55 28.08
C PRO A 66 -0.29 -22.34 28.73
N LEU A 67 0.96 -21.97 28.41
CA LEU A 67 2.16 -22.66 28.89
C LEU A 67 2.29 -22.55 30.39
N TYR A 68 2.06 -21.35 30.93
CA TYR A 68 2.02 -20.99 32.35
C TYR A 68 0.87 -20.02 32.57
N ASP A 69 0.55 -19.71 33.83
CA ASP A 69 -0.53 -18.79 34.19
C ASP A 69 -0.33 -17.38 33.60
N ASN A 70 0.91 -17.02 33.31
CA ASN A 70 1.30 -15.73 32.76
C ASN A 70 1.95 -15.79 31.36
N LEU A 71 1.93 -16.94 30.69
CA LEU A 71 2.52 -17.14 29.37
C LEU A 71 1.59 -17.93 28.47
N ASP A 72 1.04 -17.23 27.49
CA ASP A 72 0.23 -17.81 26.42
C ASP A 72 1.02 -17.95 25.13
N MET A 73 0.82 -19.06 24.44
CA MET A 73 1.39 -19.31 23.11
C MET A 73 0.29 -19.72 22.13
N GLN A 74 0.38 -19.21 20.92
CA GLN A 74 -0.43 -19.62 19.77
C GLN A 74 0.46 -20.26 18.73
N VAL A 75 0.05 -21.40 18.21
CA VAL A 75 0.69 -22.05 17.05
C VAL A 75 -0.38 -22.32 16.03
N ALA A 76 -0.15 -21.92 14.79
CA ALA A 76 -1.09 -22.17 13.70
C ALA A 76 -0.36 -22.60 12.45
N VAL A 77 -1.05 -23.32 11.58
CA VAL A 77 -0.56 -23.74 10.27
C VAL A 77 -1.71 -23.72 9.27
N ARG A 78 -1.42 -23.25 8.06
CA ARG A 78 -2.33 -23.31 6.92
C ARG A 78 -1.60 -23.92 5.73
N TYR A 79 -2.27 -24.84 5.05
CA TYR A 79 -1.89 -25.32 3.73
C TYR A 79 -2.98 -24.94 2.74
N GLU A 80 -2.58 -24.42 1.59
CA GLU A 80 -3.51 -24.04 0.53
C GLU A 80 -2.97 -24.48 -0.82
N ASP A 81 -3.82 -25.09 -1.64
CA ASP A 81 -3.48 -25.60 -2.97
C ASP A 81 -4.34 -24.91 -4.03
N TYR A 82 -3.68 -24.16 -4.90
CA TYR A 82 -4.25 -23.47 -6.05
C TYR A 82 -4.28 -24.35 -7.30
N GLY A 83 -3.54 -25.45 -7.30
CA GLY A 83 -3.37 -26.33 -8.45
C GLY A 83 -2.54 -25.73 -9.58
N GLY A 84 -2.35 -26.51 -10.64
CA GLY A 84 -1.69 -26.07 -11.89
C GLY A 84 -0.28 -25.51 -11.67
N ALA A 85 0.02 -24.43 -12.39
CA ALA A 85 1.32 -23.77 -12.33
C ALA A 85 1.52 -22.91 -11.06
N ILE A 86 0.44 -22.52 -10.38
CA ILE A 86 0.50 -21.70 -9.18
C ILE A 86 1.04 -22.53 -8.01
N GLY A 87 0.61 -23.80 -7.89
CA GLY A 87 1.09 -24.71 -6.86
C GLY A 87 0.42 -24.52 -5.50
N SER A 88 1.16 -24.74 -4.43
CA SER A 88 0.64 -24.74 -3.07
C SER A 88 1.52 -23.94 -2.12
N THR A 89 0.96 -23.55 -0.98
CA THR A 89 1.64 -22.83 0.10
C THR A 89 1.52 -23.57 1.42
N PHE A 90 2.48 -23.33 2.31
CA PHE A 90 2.49 -23.84 3.67
C PHE A 90 2.94 -22.73 4.63
N ASP A 91 2.03 -22.29 5.49
CA ASP A 91 2.19 -21.09 6.29
C ASP A 91 2.06 -21.36 7.78
N PRO A 92 3.18 -21.55 8.47
CA PRO A 92 3.23 -21.64 9.93
C PRO A 92 3.23 -20.26 10.59
N LYS A 93 2.68 -20.23 11.80
CA LYS A 93 2.70 -19.09 12.71
C LYS A 93 2.98 -19.55 14.12
N VAL A 94 3.82 -18.80 14.83
CA VAL A 94 3.96 -18.87 16.27
C VAL A 94 3.85 -17.46 16.86
N ALA A 95 3.10 -17.33 17.95
CA ALA A 95 2.99 -16.09 18.71
C ALA A 95 3.01 -16.41 20.21
N ALA A 96 3.54 -15.49 21.00
CA ALA A 96 3.54 -15.59 22.45
C ALA A 96 3.26 -14.24 23.09
N LYS A 97 2.58 -14.28 24.25
CA LYS A 97 2.40 -13.15 25.14
C LYS A 97 2.79 -13.58 26.54
N TRP A 98 3.74 -12.87 27.12
CA TRP A 98 4.22 -13.10 28.48
C TRP A 98 3.90 -11.92 29.37
N GLN A 99 3.06 -12.13 30.37
CA GLN A 99 2.79 -11.18 31.44
C GLN A 99 3.94 -11.30 32.46
N VAL A 100 4.94 -10.42 32.37
CA VAL A 100 6.13 -10.44 33.21
C VAL A 100 5.78 -10.14 34.67
N ASN A 101 4.92 -9.15 34.86
CA ASN A 101 4.33 -8.75 36.15
C ASN A 101 3.02 -7.99 35.90
N ASP A 102 2.39 -7.45 36.95
CA ASP A 102 1.08 -6.78 36.85
C ASP A 102 1.06 -5.58 35.88
N ASN A 103 2.21 -5.01 35.58
CA ASN A 103 2.32 -3.79 34.78
C ASN A 103 2.98 -4.01 33.42
N ILE A 104 3.77 -5.08 33.23
CA ILE A 104 4.57 -5.31 32.03
C ILE A 104 4.18 -6.60 31.36
N ALA A 105 3.88 -6.52 30.07
CA ALA A 105 3.78 -7.68 29.20
C ALA A 105 4.72 -7.56 27.99
N LEU A 106 5.29 -8.68 27.58
CA LEU A 106 6.04 -8.82 26.33
C LEU A 106 5.21 -9.64 25.35
N ARG A 107 5.32 -9.30 24.08
CA ARG A 107 4.68 -10.07 23.00
C ARG A 107 5.62 -10.24 21.82
N GLY A 108 5.44 -11.31 21.09
CA GLY A 108 6.16 -11.51 19.84
C GLY A 108 5.46 -12.53 18.97
N SER A 109 5.66 -12.42 17.68
CA SER A 109 5.23 -13.43 16.72
C SER A 109 6.21 -13.57 15.58
N ALA A 110 6.23 -14.76 14.97
CA ALA A 110 6.89 -15.02 13.71
C ALA A 110 5.95 -15.89 12.86
N GLN A 111 5.84 -15.55 11.57
CA GLN A 111 4.96 -16.24 10.65
C GLN A 111 5.41 -16.10 9.21
N THR A 112 5.03 -17.07 8.38
CA THR A 112 4.91 -16.86 6.95
C THR A 112 3.46 -16.50 6.59
N SER A 113 3.30 -15.80 5.50
CA SER A 113 2.01 -15.52 4.88
C SER A 113 2.19 -15.49 3.36
N PHE A 114 1.11 -15.64 2.64
CA PHE A 114 1.15 -15.68 1.18
C PHE A 114 -0.07 -14.99 0.58
N ARG A 115 0.04 -14.66 -0.72
CA ARG A 115 -1.09 -14.29 -1.56
C ARG A 115 -0.95 -14.95 -2.92
N GLY A 116 -1.93 -15.78 -3.29
CA GLY A 116 -2.01 -16.33 -4.63
C GLY A 116 -2.40 -15.28 -5.66
N PRO A 117 -1.98 -15.43 -6.94
CA PRO A 117 -2.40 -14.54 -8.00
C PRO A 117 -3.91 -14.62 -8.21
N THR A 118 -4.51 -13.47 -8.51
CA THR A 118 -5.92 -13.39 -8.90
C THR A 118 -6.09 -13.77 -10.36
N LEU A 119 -7.28 -14.26 -10.76
CA LEU A 119 -7.52 -14.74 -12.12
C LEU A 119 -7.27 -13.70 -13.20
N ASN A 120 -7.51 -12.40 -12.92
CA ASN A 120 -7.19 -11.31 -13.84
C ASN A 120 -5.69 -11.01 -13.96
N GLN A 121 -4.88 -11.41 -12.98
CA GLN A 121 -3.42 -11.33 -13.07
C GLN A 121 -2.83 -12.47 -13.91
N LEU A 122 -3.55 -13.57 -14.01
CA LEU A 122 -3.10 -14.75 -14.77
C LEU A 122 -3.42 -14.66 -16.26
N ASP A 123 -4.35 -13.80 -16.68
CA ASP A 123 -4.85 -13.83 -18.06
C ASP A 123 -5.33 -12.46 -18.55
N GLY A 124 -5.39 -12.35 -19.88
CA GLY A 124 -5.94 -11.19 -20.55
C GLY A 124 -4.93 -10.06 -20.78
N VAL A 125 -5.42 -9.03 -21.43
CA VAL A 125 -4.69 -7.78 -21.65
C VAL A 125 -5.63 -6.64 -21.36
N GLY A 126 -5.13 -5.63 -20.63
CA GLY A 126 -5.84 -4.37 -20.40
C GLY A 126 -4.99 -3.21 -20.86
N THR A 127 -5.57 -2.29 -21.64
CA THR A 127 -4.89 -1.05 -22.05
C THR A 127 -5.37 0.13 -21.22
N THR A 128 -4.41 0.89 -20.71
CA THR A 128 -4.66 2.17 -20.04
C THR A 128 -3.84 3.28 -20.70
N LEU A 129 -4.33 4.52 -20.61
CA LEU A 129 -3.58 5.69 -21.07
C LEU A 129 -2.88 6.33 -19.88
N GLN A 130 -1.55 6.40 -19.91
CA GLN A 130 -0.78 6.99 -18.82
C GLN A 130 0.25 7.99 -19.36
N PHE A 131 0.52 9.05 -18.57
CA PHE A 131 1.61 9.96 -18.84
C PHE A 131 2.94 9.28 -18.49
N VAL A 132 3.83 9.19 -19.48
CA VAL A 132 5.15 8.59 -19.32
C VAL A 132 6.20 9.68 -19.38
N SER A 133 6.83 9.99 -18.25
CA SER A 133 7.78 11.11 -18.12
C SER A 133 8.94 11.03 -19.10
N ALA A 134 9.53 9.85 -19.30
CA ALA A 134 10.63 9.64 -20.22
C ALA A 134 10.27 9.87 -21.70
N ALA A 135 8.99 9.71 -22.06
CA ALA A 135 8.44 10.01 -23.37
C ALA A 135 7.87 11.43 -23.45
N SER A 136 7.71 12.14 -22.32
CA SER A 136 7.07 13.45 -22.20
C SER A 136 5.67 13.51 -22.83
N ALA A 137 4.92 12.41 -22.82
CA ALA A 137 3.61 12.29 -23.46
C ALA A 137 2.76 11.15 -22.84
N PHE A 138 1.46 11.23 -23.06
CA PHE A 138 0.57 10.11 -22.79
C PHE A 138 0.81 8.99 -23.79
N LYS A 139 0.91 7.76 -23.29
CA LYS A 139 1.10 6.54 -24.07
C LYS A 139 0.09 5.47 -23.67
N ALA A 140 -0.30 4.65 -24.61
CA ALA A 140 -1.08 3.46 -24.33
C ALA A 140 -0.17 2.40 -23.66
N ILE A 141 -0.58 1.94 -22.49
CA ILE A 141 0.11 0.92 -21.73
C ILE A 141 -0.69 -0.37 -21.80
N ASP A 142 -0.14 -1.38 -22.44
CA ASP A 142 -0.73 -2.71 -22.55
C ASP A 142 -0.18 -3.59 -21.43
N GLN A 143 -1.01 -3.85 -20.42
CA GLN A 143 -0.69 -4.72 -19.33
C GLN A 143 -1.14 -6.15 -19.63
N PHE A 144 -0.19 -7.08 -19.66
CA PHE A 144 -0.42 -8.50 -19.92
C PHE A 144 -0.48 -9.29 -18.62
N GLY A 145 -1.51 -10.13 -18.47
CA GLY A 145 -1.53 -11.17 -17.46
C GLY A 145 -0.45 -12.24 -17.70
N ASN A 146 -0.12 -12.98 -16.66
CA ASN A 146 0.93 -14.01 -16.70
C ASN A 146 0.42 -15.32 -16.06
N PRO A 147 0.20 -16.38 -16.86
CA PRO A 147 -0.29 -17.65 -16.33
C PRO A 147 0.73 -18.43 -15.50
N ASN A 148 1.98 -17.98 -15.47
CA ASN A 148 3.08 -18.63 -14.76
C ASN A 148 3.42 -17.95 -13.42
N LEU A 149 2.55 -17.06 -12.92
CA LEU A 149 2.78 -16.43 -11.62
C LEU A 149 2.78 -17.46 -10.50
N ALA A 150 3.81 -17.37 -9.65
CA ALA A 150 3.84 -18.03 -8.35
C ALA A 150 3.08 -17.20 -7.30
N PRO A 151 2.63 -17.79 -6.20
CA PRO A 151 2.18 -17.04 -5.04
C PRO A 151 3.32 -16.16 -4.52
N GLU A 152 3.00 -14.93 -4.14
CA GLU A 152 3.92 -14.13 -3.33
C GLU A 152 3.91 -14.64 -1.90
N SER A 153 5.02 -14.54 -1.22
CA SER A 153 5.15 -14.92 0.18
C SER A 153 5.80 -13.81 1.00
N ALA A 154 5.57 -13.84 2.30
CA ALA A 154 6.24 -12.96 3.24
C ALA A 154 6.59 -13.71 4.51
N PHE A 155 7.83 -13.57 4.96
CA PHE A 155 8.20 -13.87 6.33
C PHE A 155 8.07 -12.59 7.15
N SER A 156 7.37 -12.66 8.28
CA SER A 156 7.25 -11.52 9.18
C SER A 156 7.49 -11.92 10.62
N PHE A 157 8.10 -11.02 11.37
CA PHE A 157 8.16 -11.13 12.81
C PHE A 157 7.95 -9.77 13.48
N ASN A 158 7.42 -9.82 14.68
CA ASN A 158 7.32 -8.65 15.54
C ASN A 158 7.74 -8.99 16.96
N PHE A 159 8.16 -7.95 17.67
CA PHE A 159 8.44 -8.01 19.10
C PHE A 159 8.00 -6.69 19.74
N GLY A 160 7.24 -6.77 20.83
CA GLY A 160 6.70 -5.60 21.50
C GLY A 160 6.70 -5.72 23.02
N ALA A 161 6.73 -4.56 23.65
CA ALA A 161 6.58 -4.39 25.10
C ALA A 161 5.33 -3.54 25.37
N LEU A 162 4.56 -3.97 26.35
CA LEU A 162 3.38 -3.29 26.85
C LEU A 162 3.63 -2.88 28.30
N PHE A 163 3.27 -1.67 28.64
CA PHE A 163 3.29 -1.19 30.02
C PHE A 163 1.93 -0.58 30.37
N GLU A 164 1.39 -0.98 31.52
CA GLU A 164 0.14 -0.45 32.04
C GLU A 164 0.27 -0.20 33.54
N GLN A 165 0.00 1.02 33.97
CA GLN A 165 -0.02 1.36 35.38
C GLN A 165 -0.98 2.53 35.66
N GLY A 166 -1.98 2.30 36.47
CA GLY A 166 -2.99 3.30 36.73
C GLY A 166 -3.73 3.70 35.46
N GLY A 167 -3.74 4.99 35.12
CA GLY A 167 -4.30 5.49 33.86
C GLY A 167 -3.34 5.49 32.68
N PHE A 168 -2.05 5.16 32.87
CA PHE A 168 -1.03 5.20 31.84
C PHE A 168 -0.88 3.85 31.13
N ASN A 169 -0.90 3.89 29.81
CA ASN A 169 -0.69 2.76 28.92
C ASN A 169 0.38 3.13 27.88
N ALA A 170 1.33 2.24 27.65
CA ALA A 170 2.34 2.36 26.61
C ALA A 170 2.50 1.06 25.84
N SER A 171 2.72 1.15 24.54
CA SER A 171 3.24 0.03 23.74
C SER A 171 4.36 0.52 22.83
N LEU A 172 5.38 -0.32 22.70
CA LEU A 172 6.47 -0.16 21.76
C LEU A 172 6.64 -1.48 21.02
N ASP A 173 6.43 -1.46 19.71
CA ASP A 173 6.49 -2.64 18.85
C ASP A 173 7.49 -2.41 17.72
N TYR A 174 8.42 -3.33 17.54
CA TYR A 174 9.21 -3.48 16.34
C TYR A 174 8.55 -4.47 15.41
N TYR A 175 8.50 -4.18 14.13
CA TYR A 175 8.03 -5.07 13.09
C TYR A 175 9.06 -5.23 11.97
N ASN A 176 9.04 -6.40 11.33
CA ASN A 176 9.81 -6.70 10.13
C ASN A 176 8.97 -7.55 9.19
N PHE A 177 9.03 -7.23 7.90
CA PHE A 177 8.46 -8.03 6.81
C PHE A 177 9.52 -8.19 5.72
N ASP A 178 9.69 -9.41 5.26
CA ASP A 178 10.52 -9.78 4.12
C ASP A 178 9.61 -10.46 3.09
N PHE A 179 9.30 -9.71 2.02
CA PHE A 179 8.44 -10.17 0.93
C PHE A 179 9.29 -10.80 -0.16
N GLU A 180 8.92 -12.00 -0.56
CA GLU A 180 9.50 -12.72 -1.68
C GLU A 180 8.49 -12.84 -2.82
N ASP A 181 8.95 -12.62 -4.05
CA ASP A 181 8.16 -12.75 -5.27
C ASP A 181 6.83 -11.93 -5.25
N PRO A 182 6.79 -10.67 -4.77
CA PRO A 182 5.55 -9.89 -4.77
C PRO A 182 4.98 -9.79 -6.18
N ILE A 183 3.67 -9.99 -6.32
CA ILE A 183 3.01 -9.89 -7.62
C ILE A 183 2.77 -8.42 -7.94
N ILE A 184 3.53 -7.89 -8.88
CA ILE A 184 3.51 -6.49 -9.30
C ILE A 184 3.21 -6.36 -10.80
N VAL A 185 2.86 -5.15 -11.21
CA VAL A 185 2.88 -4.73 -12.62
C VAL A 185 4.21 -4.04 -12.88
N GLU A 186 4.91 -4.43 -13.95
CA GLU A 186 6.14 -3.76 -14.37
C GLU A 186 5.90 -2.25 -14.56
N GLU A 187 6.84 -1.42 -14.08
CA GLU A 187 6.70 0.03 -14.16
C GLU A 187 7.04 0.54 -15.58
N GLN A 188 6.03 1.06 -16.26
CA GLN A 188 6.16 1.54 -17.65
C GLN A 188 7.16 2.69 -17.80
N SER A 189 7.30 3.53 -16.78
CA SER A 189 8.22 4.68 -16.84
C SER A 189 9.66 4.23 -16.93
N ASP A 190 10.03 3.18 -16.22
CA ASP A 190 11.39 2.62 -16.21
C ASP A 190 11.69 1.89 -17.52
N ILE A 191 10.73 1.12 -18.04
CA ILE A 191 10.84 0.47 -19.36
C ILE A 191 11.08 1.51 -20.44
N VAL A 192 10.31 2.60 -20.45
CA VAL A 192 10.46 3.67 -21.44
C VAL A 192 11.76 4.42 -21.24
N ALA A 193 12.20 4.67 -20.01
CA ALA A 193 13.49 5.32 -19.75
C ALA A 193 14.65 4.50 -20.29
N ALA A 194 14.65 3.19 -20.10
CA ALA A 194 15.61 2.26 -20.65
C ALA A 194 15.57 2.23 -22.19
N ALA A 195 14.37 2.17 -22.78
CA ALA A 195 14.20 2.19 -24.23
C ALA A 195 14.69 3.50 -24.85
N VAL A 196 14.36 4.65 -24.25
CA VAL A 196 14.84 5.97 -24.71
C VAL A 196 16.37 6.05 -24.60
N THR A 197 16.96 5.46 -23.58
CA THR A 197 18.42 5.39 -23.42
C THR A 197 19.06 4.60 -24.58
N ALA A 198 18.51 3.43 -24.91
CA ALA A 198 18.98 2.63 -26.04
C ALA A 198 18.82 3.38 -27.37
N LEU A 199 17.69 4.01 -27.62
CA LEU A 199 17.42 4.80 -28.82
C LEU A 199 18.41 5.97 -28.97
N ARG A 200 18.75 6.67 -27.90
CA ARG A 200 19.74 7.75 -27.90
C ARG A 200 21.15 7.25 -28.19
N ALA A 201 21.47 6.04 -27.76
CA ALA A 201 22.73 5.40 -28.07
C ALA A 201 22.76 4.85 -29.51
N GLY A 202 21.66 4.89 -30.26
CA GLY A 202 21.53 4.33 -31.58
C GLY A 202 21.46 2.80 -31.60
N ASP A 203 21.23 2.16 -30.46
CA ASP A 203 21.11 0.70 -30.32
C ASP A 203 19.68 0.22 -30.60
N LEU A 204 19.38 -0.06 -31.87
CA LEU A 204 18.11 -0.64 -32.30
C LEU A 204 18.00 -2.15 -32.00
N SER A 205 19.08 -2.78 -31.55
CA SER A 205 19.10 -4.20 -31.20
C SER A 205 18.83 -4.45 -29.70
N ALA A 206 18.72 -3.40 -28.90
CA ALA A 206 18.50 -3.51 -27.46
C ALA A 206 17.22 -4.31 -27.14
N PRO A 207 17.30 -5.38 -26.32
CA PRO A 207 16.14 -6.25 -26.04
C PRO A 207 14.96 -5.50 -25.45
N ILE A 208 15.19 -4.45 -24.69
CA ILE A 208 14.14 -3.62 -24.08
C ILE A 208 13.19 -3.01 -25.13
N LEU A 209 13.62 -2.83 -26.38
CA LEU A 209 12.79 -2.30 -27.46
C LEU A 209 11.69 -3.28 -27.88
N SER A 210 11.79 -4.56 -27.52
CA SER A 210 10.70 -5.53 -27.71
C SER A 210 9.44 -5.18 -26.90
N ARG A 211 9.59 -4.36 -25.87
CA ARG A 211 8.49 -3.85 -25.04
C ARG A 211 7.81 -2.62 -25.62
N ILE A 212 8.31 -2.08 -26.73
CA ILE A 212 7.86 -0.84 -27.34
C ILE A 212 7.23 -1.10 -28.70
N THR A 213 6.07 -0.54 -28.93
CA THR A 213 5.47 -0.41 -30.26
C THR A 213 5.73 1.02 -30.75
N PHE A 214 6.32 1.15 -31.91
CA PHE A 214 6.63 2.44 -32.52
C PHE A 214 5.51 2.89 -33.48
N ASN A 215 5.34 4.22 -33.63
CA ASN A 215 4.40 4.80 -34.57
C ASN A 215 4.74 4.42 -36.02
N ASP A 216 6.02 4.46 -36.36
CA ASP A 216 6.57 3.97 -37.63
C ASP A 216 7.80 3.11 -37.35
N PRO A 217 7.67 1.76 -37.38
CA PRO A 217 8.79 0.87 -37.10
C PRO A 217 9.93 0.95 -38.14
N ASN A 218 9.70 1.56 -39.30
CA ASN A 218 10.71 1.73 -40.37
C ASN A 218 11.44 3.07 -40.27
N ASN A 219 10.99 4.00 -39.44
CA ASN A 219 11.54 5.33 -39.30
C ASN A 219 11.56 5.76 -37.83
N ILE A 220 12.35 5.04 -37.01
CA ILE A 220 12.51 5.31 -35.58
C ILE A 220 13.59 6.39 -35.40
N ALA A 221 13.25 7.44 -34.64
CA ALA A 221 14.23 8.47 -34.30
C ALA A 221 15.26 7.92 -33.32
N VAL A 222 16.53 7.92 -33.74
CA VAL A 222 17.68 7.45 -32.96
C VAL A 222 18.76 8.52 -32.87
N GLY A 223 19.63 8.38 -31.87
CA GLY A 223 20.81 9.24 -31.71
C GLY A 223 20.52 10.56 -31.03
N VAL A 224 21.14 11.64 -31.50
CA VAL A 224 21.34 12.91 -30.79
C VAL A 224 20.06 13.75 -30.58
N GLY A 225 18.91 13.29 -31.00
CA GLY A 225 17.65 13.94 -30.65
C GLY A 225 17.47 13.93 -29.12
N GLY A 226 17.03 15.02 -28.55
CA GLY A 226 16.72 15.07 -27.11
C GLY A 226 15.69 13.99 -26.74
N PRO A 227 15.45 13.78 -25.44
CA PRO A 227 14.53 12.73 -24.94
C PRO A 227 13.15 12.80 -25.58
N ARG A 228 12.76 13.98 -26.02
CA ARG A 228 11.47 14.25 -26.63
C ARG A 228 11.31 13.64 -28.02
N VAL A 229 12.40 13.59 -28.79
CA VAL A 229 12.36 13.06 -30.18
C VAL A 229 12.23 11.55 -30.12
N ALA A 230 13.10 10.86 -29.36
CA ALA A 230 13.03 9.42 -29.20
C ALA A 230 11.71 8.96 -28.56
N GLY A 231 11.22 9.67 -27.55
CA GLY A 231 9.97 9.34 -26.89
C GLY A 231 8.72 9.55 -27.75
N SER A 232 8.74 10.50 -28.72
CA SER A 232 7.59 10.75 -29.59
C SER A 232 7.26 9.59 -30.53
N ASP A 233 8.25 8.78 -30.87
CA ASP A 233 8.06 7.62 -31.74
C ASP A 233 7.38 6.44 -31.05
N ILE A 234 7.32 6.46 -29.74
CA ILE A 234 6.67 5.42 -28.95
C ILE A 234 5.14 5.59 -29.03
N ALA A 235 4.46 4.58 -29.57
CA ALA A 235 3.00 4.52 -29.60
C ALA A 235 2.42 3.83 -28.37
N ARG A 236 2.96 2.65 -28.05
CA ARG A 236 2.47 1.78 -26.99
C ARG A 236 3.65 1.19 -26.20
N VAL A 237 3.38 0.87 -24.95
CA VAL A 237 4.33 0.21 -24.05
C VAL A 237 3.71 -1.08 -23.53
N ARG A 238 4.44 -2.17 -23.63
CA ARG A 238 4.02 -3.46 -23.08
C ARG A 238 4.60 -3.63 -21.68
N THR A 239 3.72 -3.86 -20.70
CA THR A 239 4.05 -4.27 -19.34
C THR A 239 3.49 -5.64 -19.04
N GLY A 240 4.07 -6.37 -18.12
CA GLY A 240 3.57 -7.66 -17.63
C GLY A 240 3.18 -7.60 -16.16
N VAL A 241 2.33 -8.52 -15.76
CA VAL A 241 2.20 -8.90 -14.36
C VAL A 241 3.27 -9.94 -14.07
N VAL A 242 4.12 -9.68 -13.10
CA VAL A 242 5.30 -10.53 -12.80
C VAL A 242 5.44 -10.77 -11.30
N ASN A 243 6.14 -11.83 -10.93
CA ASN A 243 6.72 -11.91 -9.60
C ASN A 243 7.89 -10.92 -9.57
N GLY A 244 7.76 -9.90 -8.76
CA GLY A 244 8.69 -8.75 -8.72
C GLY A 244 9.86 -8.94 -7.77
N PRO A 245 10.59 -7.87 -7.49
CA PRO A 245 11.75 -7.90 -6.62
C PRO A 245 11.35 -8.11 -5.16
N ASN A 246 12.22 -8.75 -4.39
CA ASN A 246 12.05 -8.87 -2.95
C ASN A 246 12.00 -7.49 -2.29
N ILE A 247 11.17 -7.37 -1.26
CA ILE A 247 10.97 -6.13 -0.51
C ILE A 247 11.17 -6.41 0.96
N LYS A 248 12.03 -5.64 1.62
CA LYS A 248 12.21 -5.67 3.07
C LYS A 248 11.72 -4.38 3.68
N THR A 249 10.89 -4.49 4.72
CA THR A 249 10.46 -3.32 5.47
C THR A 249 10.47 -3.60 6.95
N SER A 250 10.96 -2.63 7.72
CA SER A 250 10.95 -2.69 9.18
C SER A 250 10.68 -1.32 9.78
N GLY A 251 10.17 -1.32 11.00
CA GLY A 251 9.87 -0.08 11.68
C GLY A 251 9.50 -0.28 13.14
N ILE A 252 9.16 0.83 13.75
CA ILE A 252 8.76 0.91 15.17
C ILE A 252 7.42 1.64 15.25
N ASP A 253 6.48 1.03 15.97
CA ASP A 253 5.23 1.65 16.37
C ASP A 253 5.29 1.98 17.87
N LEU A 254 5.01 3.23 18.21
CA LEU A 254 4.91 3.73 19.57
C LEU A 254 3.49 4.22 19.84
N ARG A 255 2.90 3.73 20.90
CA ARG A 255 1.66 4.25 21.42
C ARG A 255 1.82 4.58 22.91
N LEU A 256 1.40 5.78 23.27
CA LEU A 256 1.33 6.24 24.65
C LEU A 256 -0.06 6.81 24.90
N ALA A 257 -0.67 6.47 26.02
CA ALA A 257 -1.91 7.08 26.46
C ALA A 257 -1.94 7.20 27.98
N ASN A 258 -2.47 8.29 28.48
CA ASN A 258 -2.74 8.45 29.91
C ASN A 258 -4.12 9.07 30.12
N THR A 259 -4.89 8.43 30.99
CA THR A 259 -6.19 8.94 31.44
C THR A 259 -6.04 9.41 32.89
N PHE A 260 -6.20 10.70 33.10
CA PHE A 260 -6.22 11.31 34.42
C PHE A 260 -7.61 11.15 34.98
N GLY A 261 -7.71 10.63 36.21
CA GLY A 261 -8.97 10.42 36.89
C GLY A 261 -9.80 11.71 37.04
N ALA A 262 -11.02 11.56 37.49
CA ALA A 262 -11.97 12.67 37.63
C ALA A 262 -11.34 13.90 38.27
N MET A 263 -11.34 15.02 37.53
CA MET A 263 -10.90 16.32 38.04
C MET A 263 -11.95 16.92 39.00
N GLU A 264 -11.56 17.92 39.78
CA GLU A 264 -12.51 18.73 40.55
C GLU A 264 -13.56 19.30 39.59
N GLY A 265 -14.82 18.84 39.68
CA GLY A 265 -15.88 19.13 38.73
C GLY A 265 -16.35 17.93 37.87
N GLY A 266 -15.74 16.74 38.01
CA GLY A 266 -16.24 15.46 37.45
C GLY A 266 -15.82 15.14 36.03
N GLY A 267 -14.95 15.95 35.38
CA GLY A 267 -14.45 15.66 34.05
C GLY A 267 -13.22 14.75 34.04
N GLU A 268 -13.01 14.04 32.93
CA GLU A 268 -11.86 13.17 32.68
C GLU A 268 -11.03 13.70 31.50
N ILE A 269 -9.71 13.75 31.66
CA ILE A 269 -8.79 14.10 30.58
C ILE A 269 -7.99 12.88 30.18
N SER A 270 -7.93 12.60 28.87
CA SER A 270 -7.01 11.61 28.30
C SER A 270 -6.07 12.30 27.31
N LEU A 271 -4.79 11.99 27.41
CA LEU A 271 -3.76 12.41 26.45
C LEU A 271 -3.16 11.19 25.78
N GLY A 272 -2.78 11.30 24.51
CA GLY A 272 -2.12 10.19 23.84
C GLY A 272 -1.29 10.62 22.65
N LEU A 273 -0.40 9.70 22.27
CA LEU A 273 0.48 9.75 21.11
C LEU A 273 0.43 8.40 20.41
N ASP A 274 0.21 8.40 19.12
CA ASP A 274 0.45 7.28 18.22
C ASP A 274 1.47 7.71 17.18
N ALA A 275 2.58 6.98 17.05
CA ALA A 275 3.65 7.31 16.10
C ALA A 275 4.20 6.04 15.44
N THR A 276 4.50 6.14 14.15
CA THR A 276 5.20 5.11 13.38
C THR A 276 6.48 5.70 12.81
N TYR A 277 7.58 4.99 12.97
CA TYR A 277 8.88 5.29 12.38
C TYR A 277 9.30 4.12 11.49
N ILE A 278 9.48 4.37 10.18
CA ILE A 278 9.94 3.38 9.22
C ILE A 278 11.46 3.41 9.23
N ILE A 279 12.09 2.26 9.55
CA ILE A 279 13.55 2.12 9.59
C ILE A 279 14.08 1.90 8.18
N GLU A 280 13.46 0.98 7.44
CA GLU A 280 13.86 0.63 6.08
C GLU A 280 12.63 0.25 5.23
N TYR A 281 12.72 0.50 3.95
CA TYR A 281 11.88 -0.06 2.91
C TYR A 281 12.76 -0.28 1.69
N ASP A 282 13.48 -1.40 1.71
CA ASP A 282 14.46 -1.75 0.69
C ASP A 282 13.82 -2.65 -0.36
N VAL A 283 13.97 -2.28 -1.61
CA VAL A 283 13.48 -3.01 -2.79
C VAL A 283 14.69 -3.51 -3.56
N ALA A 284 14.80 -4.81 -3.76
CA ALA A 284 15.87 -5.37 -4.56
C ALA A 284 15.75 -4.90 -6.04
N PRO A 285 16.84 -4.73 -6.78
CA PRO A 285 16.75 -4.47 -8.22
C PRO A 285 16.17 -5.67 -8.95
N TYR A 286 15.36 -5.42 -9.98
CA TYR A 286 14.85 -6.48 -10.86
C TYR A 286 15.23 -6.18 -12.32
N PHE A 287 15.06 -7.16 -13.21
CA PHE A 287 15.53 -7.06 -14.59
C PHE A 287 14.36 -7.20 -15.56
N VAL A 288 14.27 -6.25 -16.50
CA VAL A 288 13.36 -6.32 -17.64
C VAL A 288 14.20 -6.36 -18.91
N GLU A 289 14.07 -7.42 -19.68
CA GLU A 289 14.86 -7.64 -20.91
C GLU A 289 16.38 -7.44 -20.72
N GLY A 290 16.90 -7.85 -19.55
CA GLY A 290 18.31 -7.72 -19.21
C GLY A 290 18.74 -6.35 -18.69
N VAL A 291 17.86 -5.37 -18.64
CA VAL A 291 18.12 -4.06 -18.05
C VAL A 291 17.74 -4.07 -16.57
N SER A 292 18.62 -3.65 -15.68
CA SER A 292 18.34 -3.48 -14.26
C SER A 292 17.40 -2.30 -14.06
N ILE A 293 16.32 -2.54 -13.36
CA ILE A 293 15.25 -1.56 -13.12
C ILE A 293 14.98 -1.47 -11.62
N GLY A 294 14.82 -0.25 -11.12
CA GLY A 294 14.49 0.01 -9.72
C GLY A 294 15.59 -0.43 -8.76
N GLY A 295 15.20 -0.64 -7.52
CA GLY A 295 16.06 -1.05 -6.41
C GLY A 295 16.59 0.12 -5.59
N GLY A 296 16.65 -0.10 -4.27
CA GLY A 296 17.13 0.85 -3.27
C GLY A 296 16.23 1.01 -2.08
N ASP A 297 16.67 1.80 -1.12
CA ASP A 297 15.88 2.21 0.03
C ASP A 297 14.96 3.38 -0.36
N TYR A 298 13.68 3.24 -0.12
CA TYR A 298 12.65 4.21 -0.52
C TYR A 298 12.08 5.02 0.64
N VAL A 299 12.62 4.86 1.86
CA VAL A 299 12.20 5.62 3.03
C VAL A 299 12.60 7.09 2.90
N GLY A 300 11.73 7.99 3.33
CA GLY A 300 11.97 9.43 3.26
C GLY A 300 11.95 10.00 1.84
N GLN A 301 11.36 9.29 0.88
CA GLN A 301 11.34 9.68 -0.54
C GLN A 301 9.92 9.85 -1.09
N PHE A 302 9.80 10.65 -2.14
CA PHE A 302 8.56 10.89 -2.88
C PHE A 302 8.14 9.68 -3.72
N ASN A 303 9.11 8.93 -4.23
CA ASN A 303 8.86 7.71 -5.00
C ASN A 303 7.85 7.91 -6.14
N ARG A 304 7.90 9.09 -6.78
CA ARG A 304 6.94 9.50 -7.81
C ARG A 304 6.84 8.52 -8.97
N SER A 305 7.98 7.93 -9.32
CA SER A 305 8.14 7.12 -10.53
C SER A 305 8.26 5.63 -10.24
N ASN A 306 7.98 5.19 -9.02
CA ASN A 306 8.01 3.78 -8.66
C ASN A 306 6.69 3.32 -8.00
N PHE A 307 6.52 2.02 -7.83
CA PHE A 307 5.27 1.42 -7.33
C PHE A 307 5.02 1.67 -5.83
N THR A 308 6.06 2.07 -5.06
CA THR A 308 5.96 2.21 -3.60
C THR A 308 5.19 3.44 -3.15
N ARG A 309 5.20 4.50 -3.95
CA ARG A 309 4.64 5.81 -3.63
C ARG A 309 5.36 6.49 -2.47
N SER A 310 4.91 7.68 -2.13
CA SER A 310 5.51 8.52 -1.10
C SER A 310 5.58 7.85 0.26
N MET A 311 6.77 7.89 0.85
CA MET A 311 7.04 7.21 2.11
C MET A 311 7.77 8.14 3.11
N PRO A 312 7.07 9.10 3.73
CA PRO A 312 7.65 9.87 4.83
C PRO A 312 8.16 8.94 5.93
N GLN A 313 9.36 9.24 6.48
CA GLN A 313 10.01 8.34 7.43
C GLN A 313 9.23 8.16 8.71
N TRP A 314 8.56 9.22 9.21
CA TRP A 314 7.70 9.07 10.37
C TRP A 314 6.40 9.88 10.26
N LYS A 315 5.40 9.40 10.95
CA LYS A 315 4.10 10.05 11.12
C LYS A 315 3.67 9.92 12.58
N ALA A 316 3.02 10.96 13.10
CA ALA A 316 2.52 10.93 14.46
C ALA A 316 1.17 11.63 14.61
N ASN A 317 0.36 11.13 15.53
CA ASN A 317 -0.85 11.78 15.99
C ASN A 317 -0.75 11.98 17.51
N VAL A 318 -0.96 13.21 17.97
CA VAL A 318 -1.11 13.52 19.39
C VAL A 318 -2.55 13.92 19.63
N PHE A 319 -3.16 13.40 20.67
CA PHE A 319 -4.52 13.78 20.99
C PHE A 319 -4.67 14.19 22.46
N ALA A 320 -5.61 15.11 22.68
CA ALA A 320 -6.15 15.44 23.99
C ALA A 320 -7.67 15.27 23.93
N ASN A 321 -8.23 14.55 24.90
CA ASN A 321 -9.66 14.30 25.00
C ASN A 321 -10.14 14.74 26.39
N TYR A 322 -11.23 15.50 26.43
CA TYR A 322 -11.92 15.89 27.66
C TYR A 322 -13.37 15.42 27.62
N ALA A 323 -13.75 14.60 28.61
CA ALA A 323 -15.08 14.09 28.77
C ALA A 323 -15.71 14.64 30.04
N LEU A 324 -16.92 15.21 29.94
CA LEU A 324 -17.69 15.73 31.08
C LEU A 324 -19.18 15.41 30.90
N GLY A 325 -19.68 14.46 31.67
CA GLY A 325 -21.06 14.00 31.55
C GLY A 325 -21.37 13.54 30.13
N ASP A 326 -22.35 14.17 29.50
CA ASP A 326 -22.77 13.86 28.11
C ASP A 326 -21.93 14.56 27.03
N HIS A 327 -20.91 15.31 27.41
CA HIS A 327 -20.06 16.08 26.51
C HIS A 327 -18.68 15.47 26.36
N ASN A 328 -18.16 15.44 25.13
CA ASN A 328 -16.81 15.02 24.84
C ASN A 328 -16.18 15.98 23.83
N LEU A 329 -15.00 16.50 24.15
CA LEU A 329 -14.20 17.35 23.28
C LEU A 329 -12.85 16.65 23.03
N ARG A 330 -12.48 16.48 21.77
CA ARG A 330 -11.19 15.90 21.38
C ARG A 330 -10.46 16.83 20.41
N ALA A 331 -9.22 17.14 20.73
CA ALA A 331 -8.27 17.80 19.83
C ALA A 331 -7.25 16.76 19.35
N VAL A 332 -6.90 16.82 18.07
CA VAL A 332 -5.89 15.94 17.46
C VAL A 332 -4.91 16.80 16.66
N MET A 333 -3.64 16.67 16.93
CA MET A 333 -2.54 17.14 16.09
C MET A 333 -2.07 15.97 15.24
N ARG A 334 -1.98 16.16 13.93
CA ARG A 334 -1.41 15.20 12.98
C ARG A 334 -0.13 15.76 12.39
N HIS A 335 0.91 14.96 12.39
CA HIS A 335 2.19 15.33 11.82
C HIS A 335 2.63 14.28 10.80
N ILE A 336 3.06 14.76 9.64
CA ILE A 336 3.70 13.99 8.57
C ILE A 336 5.07 14.62 8.37
N ASP A 337 6.13 13.83 8.46
CA ASP A 337 7.51 14.31 8.29
C ASP A 337 7.77 14.76 6.85
N SER A 338 8.80 15.58 6.71
CA SER A 338 9.33 15.97 5.42
C SER A 338 9.99 14.78 4.72
N TYR A 339 10.00 14.82 3.40
CA TYR A 339 10.65 13.80 2.57
C TYR A 339 11.24 14.44 1.31
N LYS A 340 11.96 13.64 0.52
CA LYS A 340 12.78 14.11 -0.56
C LYS A 340 12.22 13.67 -1.90
N ASP A 341 12.12 14.58 -2.85
CA ASP A 341 11.93 14.24 -4.26
C ASP A 341 13.29 13.83 -4.85
N GLU A 342 13.50 12.53 -4.96
CA GLU A 342 14.75 11.89 -5.39
C GLU A 342 15.06 12.10 -6.87
N ARG A 343 14.10 12.57 -7.65
CA ARG A 343 14.26 12.74 -9.11
C ARG A 343 15.29 13.83 -9.44
N ALA A 344 15.89 13.72 -10.63
CA ALA A 344 16.84 14.72 -11.12
C ALA A 344 16.21 16.13 -11.21
N PRO A 345 16.97 17.21 -11.02
CA PRO A 345 16.46 18.60 -11.06
C PRO A 345 15.62 18.92 -12.31
N ALA A 346 15.99 18.40 -13.47
CA ALA A 346 15.22 18.59 -14.70
C ALA A 346 13.82 17.93 -14.64
N ALA A 347 13.69 16.79 -13.98
CA ALA A 347 12.41 16.11 -13.81
C ALA A 347 11.50 16.81 -12.79
N ARG A 348 12.08 17.65 -11.92
CA ARG A 348 11.41 18.48 -10.94
C ARG A 348 11.14 19.91 -11.44
N GLY A 349 11.43 20.22 -12.72
CA GLY A 349 11.32 21.58 -13.27
C GLY A 349 12.27 22.58 -12.64
N GLY A 350 13.40 22.13 -12.09
CA GLY A 350 14.40 22.97 -11.41
C GLY A 350 14.04 23.36 -9.97
N VAL A 351 12.93 22.86 -9.43
CA VAL A 351 12.52 23.09 -8.03
C VAL A 351 13.42 22.31 -7.06
N GLY A 352 13.51 22.76 -5.82
CA GLY A 352 14.23 22.08 -4.74
C GLY A 352 13.71 20.65 -4.50
N GLU A 353 14.55 19.82 -3.91
CA GLU A 353 14.24 18.40 -3.68
C GLU A 353 13.38 18.15 -2.42
N LYS A 354 13.32 19.09 -1.50
CA LYS A 354 12.61 18.92 -0.25
C LYS A 354 11.12 19.16 -0.41
N ILE A 355 10.31 18.20 0.04
CA ILE A 355 8.89 18.36 0.32
C ILE A 355 8.76 18.52 1.82
N ASP A 356 8.23 19.64 2.26
CA ASP A 356 8.19 20.01 3.68
C ASP A 356 7.23 19.12 4.47
N SER A 357 7.43 19.08 5.78
CA SER A 357 6.49 18.42 6.71
C SER A 357 5.16 19.16 6.77
N GLN A 358 4.10 18.45 7.11
CA GLN A 358 2.78 19.03 7.34
C GLN A 358 2.29 18.73 8.76
N THR A 359 1.78 19.75 9.44
CA THR A 359 1.13 19.58 10.75
C THR A 359 -0.25 20.23 10.72
N THR A 360 -1.28 19.41 10.96
CA THR A 360 -2.68 19.87 11.00
C THR A 360 -3.29 19.63 12.37
N PHE A 361 -4.31 20.39 12.71
CA PHE A 361 -5.05 20.28 13.95
C PHE A 361 -6.53 20.07 13.69
N ASP A 362 -7.12 19.07 14.34
CA ASP A 362 -8.54 18.76 14.24
C ASP A 362 -9.22 18.96 15.60
N LEU A 363 -10.49 19.36 15.57
CA LEU A 363 -11.35 19.43 16.75
C LEU A 363 -12.63 18.64 16.52
N PHE A 364 -12.99 17.83 17.50
CA PHE A 364 -14.20 17.01 17.50
C PHE A 364 -14.96 17.25 18.79
N TYR A 365 -16.23 17.57 18.69
CA TYR A 365 -17.12 17.70 19.82
C TYR A 365 -18.31 16.76 19.63
N ASN A 366 -18.60 15.96 20.66
CA ASN A 366 -19.76 15.07 20.70
C ASN A 366 -20.60 15.37 21.92
N TRP A 367 -21.90 15.45 21.72
CA TRP A 367 -22.88 15.63 22.78
C TRP A 367 -23.96 14.56 22.69
N LYS A 368 -24.11 13.77 23.75
CA LYS A 368 -25.25 12.87 23.94
C LYS A 368 -26.43 13.73 24.41
N ALA A 369 -27.20 14.23 23.45
CA ALA A 369 -28.31 15.12 23.71
C ALA A 369 -29.53 14.33 24.24
N PRO A 370 -30.50 15.01 24.92
CA PRO A 370 -31.74 14.38 25.37
C PRO A 370 -32.48 13.68 24.23
N PHE A 371 -33.37 12.76 24.58
CA PHE A 371 -34.21 11.99 23.65
C PHE A 371 -33.45 11.08 22.69
N GLU A 372 -32.29 10.51 23.13
CA GLU A 372 -31.45 9.57 22.37
C GLU A 372 -30.86 10.16 21.08
N PHE A 373 -30.59 11.44 21.08
CA PHE A 373 -29.84 12.09 20.01
C PHE A 373 -28.34 12.17 20.36
N ASP A 374 -27.50 11.86 19.39
CA ASP A 374 -26.07 12.12 19.42
C ASP A 374 -25.73 13.22 18.40
N LEU A 375 -25.24 14.35 18.85
CA LEU A 375 -24.76 15.45 18.01
C LEU A 375 -23.24 15.43 17.93
N GLY A 376 -22.69 15.34 16.72
CA GLY A 376 -21.27 15.48 16.44
C GLY A 376 -20.97 16.73 15.63
N LEU A 377 -20.02 17.53 16.10
CA LEU A 377 -19.45 18.66 15.37
C LEU A 377 -17.95 18.40 15.17
N SER A 378 -17.46 18.60 13.96
CA SER A 378 -16.04 18.40 13.66
C SER A 378 -15.51 19.56 12.82
N VAL A 379 -14.32 20.03 13.18
CA VAL A 379 -13.52 20.94 12.37
C VAL A 379 -12.19 20.23 12.09
N VAL A 380 -12.00 19.79 10.87
CA VAL A 380 -10.76 19.18 10.42
C VAL A 380 -9.87 20.25 9.82
N ASN A 381 -8.57 20.19 10.12
CA ASN A 381 -7.58 21.18 9.71
C ASN A 381 -7.99 22.61 10.16
N VAL A 382 -8.08 22.82 11.47
CA VAL A 382 -8.51 24.10 12.09
C VAL A 382 -7.68 25.28 11.64
N THR A 383 -6.39 25.05 11.42
CA THR A 383 -5.42 26.08 11.01
C THR A 383 -5.48 26.44 9.53
N ASP A 384 -6.24 25.66 8.74
CA ASP A 384 -6.35 25.79 7.27
C ASP A 384 -4.99 25.65 6.57
N GLU A 385 -4.19 24.69 7.04
CA GLU A 385 -2.86 24.41 6.52
C GLU A 385 -2.94 23.76 5.14
N ASP A 386 -2.28 24.35 4.17
CA ASP A 386 -2.18 23.80 2.82
C ASP A 386 -1.19 22.62 2.76
N PRO A 387 -1.37 21.67 1.81
CA PRO A 387 -0.34 20.67 1.52
C PRO A 387 0.99 21.32 1.13
N PRO A 388 2.14 20.75 1.55
CA PRO A 388 3.43 21.24 1.10
C PRO A 388 3.56 21.07 -0.41
N PHE A 389 4.29 21.99 -1.04
CA PHE A 389 4.55 21.94 -2.48
C PHE A 389 5.35 20.68 -2.84
N ALA A 390 4.89 19.95 -3.85
CA ALA A 390 5.64 18.88 -4.52
C ALA A 390 5.58 19.10 -6.04
N ALA A 391 6.67 18.74 -6.73
CA ALA A 391 6.74 18.83 -8.19
C ALA A 391 5.88 17.73 -8.86
N PHE A 392 4.58 17.87 -8.69
CA PHE A 392 3.53 16.99 -9.20
C PHE A 392 2.51 17.82 -10.00
N ASP A 393 1.68 17.17 -10.81
CA ASP A 393 0.70 17.85 -11.68
C ASP A 393 -0.29 18.72 -10.91
N LEU A 394 -0.53 18.41 -9.64
CA LEU A 394 -1.41 19.13 -8.72
C LEU A 394 -0.65 20.11 -7.80
N ASN A 395 0.65 20.28 -7.96
CA ASN A 395 1.56 21.06 -7.10
C ASN A 395 1.64 20.59 -5.64
N TYR A 396 1.14 19.41 -5.32
CA TYR A 396 1.29 18.73 -4.03
C TYR A 396 1.27 17.21 -4.25
N ASP A 397 1.64 16.44 -3.24
CA ASP A 397 1.58 14.98 -3.25
C ASP A 397 0.20 14.46 -2.81
N PRO A 398 -0.67 14.00 -3.73
CA PRO A 398 -2.02 13.56 -3.41
C PRO A 398 -2.08 12.17 -2.73
N TYR A 399 -0.96 11.44 -2.68
CA TYR A 399 -0.88 10.13 -2.02
C TYR A 399 -0.65 10.26 -0.52
N THR A 400 -0.10 11.39 -0.08
CA THR A 400 0.28 11.62 1.31
C THR A 400 -0.53 12.72 1.97
N HIS A 401 -0.90 13.76 1.22
CA HIS A 401 -1.51 14.97 1.75
C HIS A 401 -2.94 15.17 1.26
N ASN A 402 -3.78 15.74 2.12
CA ASN A 402 -5.16 16.08 1.80
C ASN A 402 -5.27 17.55 1.39
N PRO A 403 -5.79 17.85 0.18
CA PRO A 403 -5.92 19.25 -0.31
C PRO A 403 -7.14 19.98 0.26
N PHE A 404 -8.07 19.28 0.92
CA PHE A 404 -9.22 19.93 1.52
C PHE A 404 -8.75 20.71 2.75
N GLY A 405 -8.66 22.02 2.66
CA GLY A 405 -8.35 22.90 3.77
C GLY A 405 -9.27 22.69 4.98
N ARG A 406 -9.63 23.71 5.67
CA ARG A 406 -10.54 23.62 6.82
C ARG A 406 -11.91 23.08 6.43
N THR A 407 -12.28 21.93 7.00
CA THR A 407 -13.56 21.28 6.70
C THR A 407 -14.43 21.21 7.95
N PHE A 408 -15.69 21.60 7.82
CA PHE A 408 -16.70 21.50 8.86
C PHE A 408 -17.65 20.33 8.59
N LYS A 409 -17.92 19.51 9.61
CA LYS A 409 -18.86 18.41 9.53
C LYS A 409 -19.81 18.44 10.71
N ILE A 410 -21.10 18.26 10.44
CA ILE A 410 -22.15 18.08 11.45
C ILE A 410 -22.74 16.71 11.25
N SER A 411 -22.89 15.94 12.32
CA SER A 411 -23.60 14.66 12.33
C SER A 411 -24.67 14.68 13.41
N LEU A 412 -25.85 14.17 13.07
CA LEU A 412 -26.96 13.96 14.00
C LEU A 412 -27.41 12.52 13.88
N THR A 413 -27.31 11.77 14.96
CA THR A 413 -27.75 10.39 15.03
C THR A 413 -28.87 10.26 16.06
N LYS A 414 -29.96 9.61 15.69
CA LYS A 414 -31.02 9.22 16.63
C LYS A 414 -31.10 7.71 16.70
N ARG A 415 -31.15 7.17 17.90
CA ARG A 415 -31.43 5.75 18.14
C ARG A 415 -32.94 5.54 18.32
N PHE A 416 -33.46 4.52 17.66
CA PHE A 416 -34.85 4.12 17.79
C PHE A 416 -34.89 2.70 18.37
N GLY A 417 -35.75 2.45 19.38
CA GLY A 417 -36.00 1.11 19.88
C GLY A 417 -35.11 0.62 21.03
N GLY A 418 -34.42 1.51 21.73
CA GLY A 418 -33.80 1.20 23.02
C GLY A 418 -34.83 1.24 24.16
N GLY A 419 -35.72 0.27 24.21
CA GLY A 419 -36.67 0.10 25.32
C GLY A 419 -36.15 -0.92 26.33
N SER A 420 -35.96 -0.45 27.56
CA SER A 420 -35.78 -1.11 28.86
C SER A 420 -34.53 -1.91 29.10
#